data_960bb1bf1abeedb6240ba75c04b5facf
#
_entry.id   960bb1bf1abeedb6240ba75c04b5facf
#
_cell.length_a   1.000
_cell.length_b   1.000
_cell.length_c   1.000
_cell.angle_alpha   90.00
_cell.angle_beta   90.00
_cell.angle_gamma   90.00
#
_symmetry.space_group_name_H-M   'P 1'
#
loop_
_entity.id
_entity.type
_entity.pdbx_description
1 polymer ?
#
loop_
_entity_poly.entity_id
_entity_poly.type
_entity_poly.pdbx_seq_one_letter_code
_entity_poly.pdbx_strand_id
1 'polypeptide(L)'
;MEVRALTGADGEAILAWRYPGRYSTYDFDDPSALDSDIWAVTEGGELIGYCCFGAPARVPGAEEEPGVLDLGYGLAPELMGRGLGPRFVATILDFALGRHGPERVRLFVLDWNERSRRVAEGHGFAVESTLESDEGRFLVMARRGTGAPSV
;
A
#
# COMPACT_ATOMS: atom_id res chain seq x y z
N MET A 1 12.00 -3.08 -10.75
CA MET A 1 10.66 -2.56 -10.46
C MET A 1 10.67 -1.04 -10.51
N GLU A 2 9.61 -0.46 -11.03
CA GLU A 2 9.47 0.99 -11.14
C GLU A 2 8.06 1.43 -10.75
N VAL A 3 7.96 2.65 -10.21
CA VAL A 3 6.67 3.30 -9.97
C VAL A 3 6.49 4.39 -11.03
N ARG A 4 5.37 4.39 -11.70
CA ARG A 4 5.03 5.38 -12.74
C ARG A 4 3.57 5.79 -12.67
N ALA A 5 3.24 6.86 -13.40
CA ALA A 5 1.85 7.31 -13.50
C ALA A 5 0.95 6.19 -14.04
N LEU A 6 -0.26 6.12 -13.51
CA LEU A 6 -1.26 5.14 -13.92
C LEU A 6 -1.82 5.52 -15.30
N THR A 7 -1.90 4.54 -16.20
CA THR A 7 -2.55 4.71 -17.50
C THR A 7 -3.99 4.20 -17.43
N GLY A 8 -4.80 4.52 -18.46
CA GLY A 8 -6.16 3.97 -18.56
C GLY A 8 -6.18 2.45 -18.62
N ALA A 9 -5.22 1.85 -19.33
CA ALA A 9 -5.10 0.39 -19.42
C ALA A 9 -4.73 -0.24 -18.08
N ASP A 10 -3.87 0.41 -17.30
CA ASP A 10 -3.55 -0.03 -15.93
C ASP A 10 -4.79 -0.03 -15.05
N GLY A 11 -5.57 1.05 -15.12
CA GLY A 11 -6.80 1.17 -14.35
C GLY A 11 -7.80 0.08 -14.68
N GLU A 12 -7.98 -0.23 -15.96
CA GLU A 12 -8.86 -1.31 -16.40
C GLU A 12 -8.40 -2.66 -15.85
N ALA A 13 -7.09 -2.93 -15.89
CA ALA A 13 -6.53 -4.17 -15.37
C ALA A 13 -6.76 -4.28 -13.86
N ILE A 14 -6.50 -3.22 -13.10
CA ILE A 14 -6.67 -3.21 -11.65
C ILE A 14 -8.14 -3.43 -11.26
N LEU A 15 -9.07 -2.81 -11.97
CA LEU A 15 -10.50 -2.99 -11.73
C LEU A 15 -10.97 -4.43 -12.01
N ALA A 16 -10.27 -5.14 -12.90
CA ALA A 16 -10.58 -6.51 -13.23
C ALA A 16 -9.96 -7.53 -12.26
N TRP A 17 -9.01 -7.11 -11.44
CA TRP A 17 -8.36 -8.02 -10.49
C TRP A 17 -9.34 -8.52 -9.44
N ARG A 18 -9.27 -9.84 -9.17
CA ARG A 18 -10.07 -10.51 -8.14
C ARG A 18 -9.16 -11.32 -7.25
N TYR A 19 -9.21 -11.02 -5.96
CA TYR A 19 -8.36 -11.68 -4.98
C TYR A 19 -9.06 -12.91 -4.40
N PRO A 20 -8.33 -13.99 -4.12
CA PRO A 20 -8.93 -15.24 -3.65
C PRO A 20 -9.35 -15.17 -2.18
N GLY A 21 -10.44 -15.88 -1.84
CA GLY A 21 -10.89 -16.06 -0.47
C GLY A 21 -11.12 -14.73 0.27
N ARG A 22 -10.64 -14.65 1.49
CA ARG A 22 -10.80 -13.46 2.32
C ARG A 22 -10.08 -12.22 1.79
N TYR A 23 -9.10 -12.42 0.90
CA TYR A 23 -8.41 -11.32 0.23
C TYR A 23 -9.30 -10.55 -0.74
N SER A 24 -10.50 -11.06 -1.06
CA SER A 24 -11.45 -10.37 -1.93
C SER A 24 -11.89 -9.00 -1.40
N THR A 25 -11.68 -8.73 -0.13
CA THR A 25 -11.90 -7.40 0.47
C THR A 25 -11.05 -6.31 -0.21
N TYR A 26 -9.97 -6.69 -0.89
CA TYR A 26 -9.09 -5.76 -1.60
C TYR A 26 -9.49 -5.51 -3.06
N ASP A 27 -10.55 -6.16 -3.54
CA ASP A 27 -11.05 -5.93 -4.90
C ASP A 27 -11.54 -4.49 -5.05
N PHE A 28 -11.18 -3.86 -6.17
CA PHE A 28 -11.73 -2.55 -6.51
C PHE A 28 -13.09 -2.74 -7.19
N ASP A 29 -14.13 -2.19 -6.60
CA ASP A 29 -15.51 -2.25 -7.14
C ASP A 29 -15.95 -0.93 -7.76
N ASP A 30 -15.28 0.17 -7.43
CA ASP A 30 -15.65 1.51 -7.87
C ASP A 30 -14.50 2.13 -8.70
N PRO A 31 -14.75 2.43 -10.00
CA PRO A 31 -13.75 3.09 -10.84
C PRO A 31 -13.25 4.43 -10.29
N SER A 32 -14.07 5.14 -9.51
CA SER A 32 -13.68 6.43 -8.95
C SER A 32 -12.52 6.32 -7.95
N ALA A 33 -12.28 5.14 -7.39
CA ALA A 33 -11.14 4.90 -6.51
C ALA A 33 -9.80 5.11 -7.24
N LEU A 34 -9.78 5.01 -8.57
CA LEU A 34 -8.59 5.18 -9.39
C LEU A 34 -8.35 6.65 -9.81
N ASP A 35 -9.26 7.56 -9.46
CA ASP A 35 -9.13 8.99 -9.78
C ASP A 35 -8.29 9.75 -8.75
N SER A 36 -7.84 9.07 -7.70
CA SER A 36 -7.05 9.64 -6.62
C SER A 36 -5.55 9.48 -6.88
N ASP A 37 -4.72 9.76 -5.88
CA ASP A 37 -3.25 9.66 -5.95
C ASP A 37 -2.81 8.19 -5.95
N ILE A 38 -2.99 7.53 -7.09
CA ILE A 38 -2.67 6.11 -7.30
C ILE A 38 -1.67 5.97 -8.46
N TRP A 39 -0.73 5.06 -8.30
CA TRP A 39 0.40 4.87 -9.21
C TRP A 39 0.53 3.41 -9.59
N ALA A 40 1.03 3.17 -10.81
CA ALA A 40 1.34 1.83 -11.28
C ALA A 40 2.72 1.41 -10.80
N VAL A 41 2.85 0.14 -10.41
CA VAL A 41 4.14 -0.48 -10.15
C VAL A 41 4.37 -1.52 -11.24
N THR A 42 5.53 -1.44 -11.89
CA THR A 42 5.86 -2.29 -13.04
C THR A 42 7.18 -3.01 -12.84
N GLU A 43 7.35 -4.12 -13.55
CA GLU A 43 8.62 -4.81 -13.67
C GLU A 43 8.79 -5.24 -15.13
N GLY A 44 9.89 -4.82 -15.75
CA GLY A 44 10.12 -5.09 -17.17
C GLY A 44 9.05 -4.50 -18.08
N GLY A 45 8.41 -3.40 -17.66
CA GLY A 45 7.33 -2.76 -18.39
C GLY A 45 5.95 -3.35 -18.14
N GLU A 46 5.85 -4.47 -17.43
CA GLU A 46 4.57 -5.10 -17.10
C GLU A 46 4.02 -4.62 -15.78
N LEU A 47 2.71 -4.37 -15.73
CA LEU A 47 2.01 -3.99 -14.50
C LEU A 47 2.02 -5.16 -13.52
N ILE A 48 2.59 -4.96 -12.33
CA ILE A 48 2.62 -5.98 -11.28
C ILE A 48 1.84 -5.58 -10.02
N GLY A 49 1.48 -4.31 -9.91
CA GLY A 49 0.77 -3.83 -8.74
C GLY A 49 0.50 -2.34 -8.81
N TYR A 50 0.04 -1.80 -7.70
CA TYR A 50 -0.21 -0.37 -7.55
C TYR A 50 0.23 0.10 -6.17
N CYS A 51 0.37 1.41 -6.02
CA CYS A 51 0.48 2.06 -4.73
C CYS A 51 -0.35 3.35 -4.75
N CYS A 52 -0.75 3.82 -3.59
CA CYS A 52 -1.52 5.04 -3.45
C CYS A 52 -1.11 5.78 -2.18
N PHE A 53 -1.37 7.07 -2.14
CA PHE A 53 -0.96 7.93 -1.04
C PHE A 53 -2.11 8.83 -0.59
N GLY A 54 -2.13 9.14 0.71
CA GLY A 54 -3.12 10.04 1.28
C GLY A 54 -4.50 9.42 1.42
N ALA A 55 -5.54 10.14 1.00
CA ALA A 55 -6.93 9.73 1.16
C ALA A 55 -7.24 8.32 0.66
N PRO A 56 -6.79 7.89 -0.54
CA PRO A 56 -7.08 6.54 -1.02
C PRO A 56 -6.39 5.44 -0.21
N ALA A 57 -5.37 5.78 0.56
CA ALA A 57 -4.68 4.82 1.41
C ALA A 57 -5.31 4.71 2.81
N ARG A 58 -6.14 5.66 3.21
CA ARG A 58 -6.80 5.65 4.52
C ARG A 58 -8.02 4.75 4.53
N VAL A 59 -8.24 4.08 5.66
CA VAL A 59 -9.43 3.27 5.90
C VAL A 59 -10.48 4.10 6.65
N PRO A 60 -11.77 3.68 6.65
CA PRO A 60 -12.80 4.41 7.37
C PRO A 60 -12.44 4.59 8.86
N GLY A 61 -12.59 5.81 9.35
CA GLY A 61 -12.24 6.17 10.73
C GLY A 61 -10.84 6.73 10.91
N ALA A 62 -9.97 6.58 9.92
CA ALA A 62 -8.63 7.17 9.96
C ALA A 62 -8.69 8.64 9.50
N GLU A 63 -7.90 9.48 10.14
CA GLU A 63 -7.80 10.90 9.82
C GLU A 63 -6.41 11.24 9.32
N GLU A 64 -6.33 12.25 8.46
CA GLU A 64 -5.08 12.81 8.02
C GLU A 64 -4.31 13.39 9.22
N GLU A 65 -3.02 13.11 9.28
CA GLU A 65 -2.14 13.66 10.31
C GLU A 65 -0.99 14.46 9.67
N PRO A 66 -0.68 15.66 10.19
CA PRO A 66 0.43 16.46 9.67
C PRO A 66 1.76 15.69 9.73
N GLY A 67 2.55 15.77 8.66
CA GLY A 67 3.85 15.11 8.58
C GLY A 67 3.79 13.59 8.34
N VAL A 68 2.61 13.01 8.30
CA VAL A 68 2.40 11.58 8.09
C VAL A 68 1.90 11.32 6.68
N LEU A 69 2.59 10.46 5.96
CA LEU A 69 2.16 9.97 4.65
C LEU A 69 1.44 8.64 4.83
N ASP A 70 0.16 8.59 4.45
CA ASP A 70 -0.58 7.35 4.41
C ASP A 70 -0.28 6.64 3.09
N LEU A 71 0.10 5.36 3.18
CA LEU A 71 0.54 4.54 2.07
C LEU A 71 -0.33 3.30 1.96
N GLY A 72 -0.79 3.02 0.74
CA GLY A 72 -1.47 1.77 0.42
C GLY A 72 -0.83 1.14 -0.81
N TYR A 73 -0.97 -0.17 -0.95
CA TYR A 73 -0.44 -0.89 -2.10
C TYR A 73 -1.10 -2.25 -2.27
N GLY A 74 -0.98 -2.81 -3.46
CA GLY A 74 -1.45 -4.16 -3.75
C GLY A 74 -0.70 -4.76 -4.93
N LEU A 75 -0.32 -6.04 -4.80
CA LEU A 75 0.20 -6.84 -5.90
C LEU A 75 -0.95 -7.41 -6.72
N ALA A 76 -0.70 -7.65 -8.00
CA ALA A 76 -1.63 -8.40 -8.84
C ALA A 76 -1.92 -9.76 -8.20
N PRO A 77 -3.19 -10.24 -8.23
CA PRO A 77 -3.57 -11.47 -7.52
C PRO A 77 -2.72 -12.70 -7.89
N GLU A 78 -2.37 -12.85 -9.15
CA GLU A 78 -1.55 -13.97 -9.61
C GLU A 78 -0.11 -13.94 -9.12
N LEU A 79 0.36 -12.80 -8.60
CA LEU A 79 1.72 -12.64 -8.11
C LEU A 79 1.84 -12.79 -6.59
N MET A 80 0.72 -12.94 -5.90
CA MET A 80 0.70 -13.14 -4.46
C MET A 80 1.39 -14.45 -4.07
N GLY A 81 2.11 -14.42 -2.94
CA GLY A 81 2.73 -15.62 -2.40
C GLY A 81 3.96 -16.12 -3.15
N ARG A 82 4.56 -15.29 -4.01
CA ARG A 82 5.76 -15.65 -4.80
C ARG A 82 7.04 -15.00 -4.29
N GLY A 83 7.02 -14.40 -3.09
CA GLY A 83 8.19 -13.78 -2.49
C GLY A 83 8.54 -12.41 -3.05
N LEU A 84 7.64 -11.77 -3.79
CA LEU A 84 7.86 -10.44 -4.39
C LEU A 84 7.63 -9.28 -3.40
N GLY A 85 6.92 -9.54 -2.32
CA GLY A 85 6.51 -8.52 -1.36
C GLY A 85 7.63 -7.61 -0.87
N PRO A 86 8.75 -8.16 -0.37
CA PRO A 86 9.85 -7.32 0.13
C PRO A 86 10.39 -6.34 -0.90
N ARG A 87 10.66 -6.79 -2.11
CA ARG A 87 11.18 -5.95 -3.18
C ARG A 87 10.15 -4.94 -3.68
N PHE A 88 8.89 -5.35 -3.72
CA PHE A 88 7.76 -4.52 -4.10
C PHE A 88 7.60 -3.35 -3.13
N VAL A 89 7.58 -3.62 -1.84
CA VAL A 89 7.44 -2.58 -0.80
C VAL A 89 8.67 -1.67 -0.75
N ALA A 90 9.88 -2.23 -0.91
CA ALA A 90 11.11 -1.43 -0.96
C ALA A 90 11.04 -0.40 -2.10
N THR A 91 10.61 -0.82 -3.28
CA THR A 91 10.48 0.06 -4.45
C THR A 91 9.47 1.19 -4.19
N ILE A 92 8.32 0.85 -3.61
CA ILE A 92 7.29 1.83 -3.28
C ILE A 92 7.77 2.81 -2.21
N LEU A 93 8.45 2.34 -1.18
CA LEU A 93 8.99 3.21 -0.13
C LEU A 93 10.02 4.19 -0.68
N ASP A 94 10.94 3.74 -1.53
CA ASP A 94 11.92 4.62 -2.13
C ASP A 94 11.25 5.74 -2.92
N PHE A 95 10.22 5.39 -3.70
CA PHE A 95 9.44 6.37 -4.45
C PHE A 95 8.72 7.34 -3.52
N ALA A 96 8.05 6.82 -2.50
CA ALA A 96 7.27 7.61 -1.55
C ALA A 96 8.14 8.60 -0.77
N LEU A 97 9.26 8.13 -0.26
CA LEU A 97 10.19 8.96 0.53
C LEU A 97 10.83 10.05 -0.33
N GLY A 98 11.21 9.71 -1.56
CA GLY A 98 11.80 10.68 -2.48
C GLY A 98 10.82 11.73 -2.97
N ARG A 99 9.55 11.35 -3.18
CA ARG A 99 8.52 12.25 -3.70
C ARG A 99 7.91 13.15 -2.62
N HIS A 100 7.64 12.61 -1.44
CA HIS A 100 6.87 13.31 -0.40
C HIS A 100 7.70 13.82 0.77
N GLY A 101 8.85 13.21 1.06
CA GLY A 101 9.69 13.61 2.18
C GLY A 101 8.96 13.63 3.54
N PRO A 102 8.15 12.62 3.87
CA PRO A 102 7.35 12.65 5.09
C PRO A 102 8.20 12.49 6.34
N GLU A 103 7.72 12.96 7.47
CA GLU A 103 8.32 12.66 8.77
C GLU A 103 8.08 11.22 9.18
N ARG A 104 6.88 10.70 8.87
CA ARG A 104 6.46 9.33 9.15
C ARG A 104 5.64 8.77 8.00
N VAL A 105 5.66 7.45 7.83
CA VAL A 105 4.82 6.71 6.89
C VAL A 105 3.92 5.79 7.69
N ARG A 106 2.64 5.73 7.33
CA ARG A 106 1.64 4.94 8.02
C ARG A 106 0.94 3.99 7.06
N LEU A 107 0.69 2.76 7.54
CA LEU A 107 -0.05 1.71 6.82
C LEU A 107 -1.21 1.22 7.64
N PHE A 108 -2.25 0.75 6.97
CA PHE A 108 -3.40 0.09 7.58
C PHE A 108 -3.46 -1.34 7.07
N VAL A 109 -3.27 -2.31 7.96
CA VAL A 109 -3.19 -3.73 7.60
C VAL A 109 -4.27 -4.49 8.36
N LEU A 110 -5.13 -5.25 7.67
CA LEU A 110 -6.12 -6.08 8.35
C LEU A 110 -5.40 -7.08 9.26
N ASP A 111 -5.89 -7.26 10.47
CA ASP A 111 -5.20 -8.00 11.53
C ASP A 111 -4.93 -9.47 11.19
N TRP A 112 -5.75 -10.05 10.31
CA TRP A 112 -5.56 -11.42 9.83
C TRP A 112 -4.53 -11.54 8.70
N ASN A 113 -4.10 -10.42 8.10
CA ASN A 113 -3.19 -10.43 6.96
C ASN A 113 -1.73 -10.49 7.43
N GLU A 114 -1.31 -11.65 7.92
CA GLU A 114 0.05 -11.84 8.42
C GLU A 114 1.13 -11.61 7.38
N ARG A 115 0.85 -11.97 6.12
CA ARG A 115 1.80 -11.78 5.02
C ARG A 115 2.17 -10.31 4.87
N SER A 116 1.16 -9.44 4.82
CA SER A 116 1.37 -8.00 4.69
C SER A 116 2.06 -7.42 5.93
N ARG A 117 1.65 -7.85 7.13
CA ARG A 117 2.26 -7.42 8.38
C ARG A 117 3.75 -7.74 8.42
N ARG A 118 4.13 -8.97 8.05
CA ARG A 118 5.53 -9.41 8.07
C ARG A 118 6.40 -8.62 7.09
N VAL A 119 5.87 -8.35 5.89
CA VAL A 119 6.59 -7.54 4.90
C VAL A 119 6.78 -6.12 5.44
N ALA A 120 5.75 -5.52 6.02
CA ALA A 120 5.84 -4.18 6.60
C ALA A 120 6.86 -4.14 7.75
N GLU A 121 6.82 -5.12 8.65
CA GLU A 121 7.79 -5.22 9.75
C GLU A 121 9.23 -5.32 9.23
N GLY A 122 9.43 -6.06 8.13
CA GLY A 122 10.74 -6.15 7.48
C GLY A 122 11.27 -4.83 6.91
N HIS A 123 10.40 -3.84 6.76
CA HIS A 123 10.75 -2.49 6.30
C HIS A 123 10.69 -1.43 7.40
N GLY A 124 10.72 -1.84 8.65
CA GLY A 124 10.80 -0.93 9.78
C GLY A 124 9.47 -0.43 10.32
N PHE A 125 8.33 -0.90 9.80
CA PHE A 125 7.03 -0.57 10.35
C PHE A 125 6.77 -1.36 11.64
N ALA A 126 6.14 -0.69 12.60
CA ALA A 126 5.71 -1.32 13.84
C ALA A 126 4.25 -0.98 14.11
N VAL A 127 3.53 -1.91 14.73
CA VAL A 127 2.14 -1.69 15.13
C VAL A 127 2.11 -0.65 16.25
N GLU A 128 1.35 0.42 16.05
CA GLU A 128 1.18 1.49 17.05
C GLU A 128 -0.19 1.46 17.72
N SER A 129 -1.21 1.05 16.97
CA SER A 129 -2.58 1.00 17.47
C SER A 129 -3.44 0.10 16.59
N THR A 130 -4.72 -0.01 16.92
CA THR A 130 -5.69 -0.73 16.11
C THR A 130 -6.88 0.18 15.82
N LEU A 131 -7.59 -0.09 14.73
CA LEU A 131 -8.76 0.66 14.31
C LEU A 131 -9.84 -0.32 13.87
N GLU A 132 -11.02 -0.22 14.51
CA GLU A 132 -12.17 -1.04 14.17
C GLU A 132 -12.96 -0.38 13.03
N SER A 133 -13.37 -1.19 12.05
CA SER A 133 -14.26 -0.74 10.97
C SER A 133 -15.19 -1.87 10.56
N ASP A 134 -16.15 -1.56 9.68
CA ASP A 134 -17.06 -2.57 9.13
C ASP A 134 -16.33 -3.64 8.30
N GLU A 135 -15.14 -3.32 7.81
CA GLU A 135 -14.31 -4.24 7.05
C GLU A 135 -13.48 -5.18 7.95
N GLY A 136 -13.40 -4.89 9.24
CA GLY A 136 -12.64 -5.65 10.22
C GLY A 136 -11.74 -4.76 11.07
N ARG A 137 -10.82 -5.39 11.79
CA ARG A 137 -9.85 -4.68 12.61
C ARG A 137 -8.58 -4.44 11.81
N PHE A 138 -8.17 -3.18 11.71
CA PHE A 138 -6.91 -2.81 11.09
C PHE A 138 -5.83 -2.60 12.14
N LEU A 139 -4.63 -3.11 11.86
CA LEU A 139 -3.42 -2.73 12.56
C LEU A 139 -2.95 -1.41 11.94
N VAL A 140 -2.71 -0.41 12.77
CA VAL A 140 -2.12 0.84 12.32
C VAL A 140 -0.62 0.71 12.52
N MET A 141 0.13 0.66 11.42
CA MET A 141 1.57 0.47 11.45
C MET A 141 2.27 1.73 10.93
N ALA A 142 3.37 2.07 11.54
CA ALA A 142 4.10 3.27 11.14
C ALA A 142 5.61 3.10 11.29
N ARG A 143 6.33 3.95 10.55
CA ARG A 143 7.79 4.05 10.63
C ARG A 143 8.21 5.50 10.41
N ARG A 144 9.45 5.81 10.71
CA ARG A 144 10.03 7.10 10.33
C ARG A 144 10.10 7.23 8.80
N GLY A 145 9.90 8.45 8.31
CA GLY A 145 9.98 8.74 6.88
C GLY A 145 11.40 8.69 6.34
N THR A 146 12.40 9.10 7.15
CA THR A 146 13.80 8.99 6.76
C THR A 146 14.36 7.69 7.30
N GLY A 147 15.04 6.92 6.44
CA GLY A 147 15.57 5.62 6.81
C GLY A 147 16.85 5.68 7.63
N ALA A 148 17.44 6.88 7.82
CA ALA A 148 18.68 6.99 8.56
C ALA A 148 18.38 7.20 10.05
N PRO A 149 18.81 6.29 10.93
CA PRO A 149 18.75 6.57 12.35
C PRO A 149 19.65 7.76 12.62
N SER A 150 19.14 8.71 13.37
CA SER A 150 19.98 9.80 13.86
C SER A 150 21.06 9.19 14.75
N VAL A 151 22.25 9.44 14.42
CA VAL A 151 23.39 8.98 15.18
C VAL A 151 23.53 9.87 16.41
#